data_a2c2214f0f667a862ff4c9c91cf8efcd
#
_entry.id   a2c2214f0f667a862ff4c9c91cf8efcd
#
_cell.length_a   1.000
_cell.length_b   1.000
_cell.length_c   1.000
_cell.angle_alpha   90.00
_cell.angle_beta   90.00
_cell.angle_gamma   90.00
#
_symmetry.space_group_name_H-M   'P 1'
#
loop_
_entity.id
_entity.type
_entity.pdbx_description
1 polymer ?
#
loop_
_entity_poly.entity_id
_entity_poly.type
_entity_poly.pdbx_seq_one_letter_code
_entity_poly.pdbx_strand_id
1 'polypeptide(L)'
;MTQLAKAEGATVIVTGTNMDAERLAMAKRLGADYTINVQEEDAVAKIRELTGGYGADVVFECAGAQSSIDACFDYVRRMGKYTQMAMFGGRKMAIDMDKMVVKEIRMIGVQSQRWTSWDKTVKLLAAGKVQLEPLATHEFGLGEWEKAFETFEKKEGIKVVMYPED
;
A
#
# COMPACT_ATOMS: atom_id res chain seq x y z
N MET A 1 0.87 1.24 -5.79
CA MET A 1 -0.57 1.50 -5.54
C MET A 1 -0.92 2.97 -5.68
N THR A 2 -0.30 3.90 -4.93
CA THR A 2 -0.59 5.34 -4.95
C THR A 2 -0.78 5.90 -6.35
N GLN A 3 0.21 5.79 -7.22
CA GLN A 3 0.15 6.33 -8.58
C GLN A 3 -0.98 5.73 -9.42
N LEU A 4 -1.25 4.42 -9.27
CA LEU A 4 -2.35 3.77 -10.01
C LEU A 4 -3.71 4.29 -9.55
N ALA A 5 -3.92 4.43 -8.24
CA ALA A 5 -5.15 5.01 -7.71
C ALA A 5 -5.34 6.47 -8.15
N LYS A 6 -4.25 7.26 -8.17
CA LYS A 6 -4.28 8.64 -8.71
C LYS A 6 -4.61 8.68 -10.19
N ALA A 7 -4.04 7.77 -10.99
CA ALA A 7 -4.34 7.68 -12.42
C ALA A 7 -5.81 7.36 -12.72
N GLU A 8 -6.49 6.68 -11.79
CA GLU A 8 -7.95 6.42 -11.83
C GLU A 8 -8.78 7.56 -11.22
N GLY A 9 -8.17 8.67 -10.82
CA GLY A 9 -8.86 9.85 -10.28
C GLY A 9 -9.24 9.77 -8.81
N ALA A 10 -8.72 8.80 -8.05
CA ALA A 10 -9.06 8.67 -6.63
C ALA A 10 -8.38 9.74 -5.76
N THR A 11 -9.03 10.11 -4.66
CA THR A 11 -8.37 10.71 -3.50
C THR A 11 -7.64 9.60 -2.76
N VAL A 12 -6.33 9.74 -2.61
CA VAL A 12 -5.45 8.72 -2.06
C VAL A 12 -4.93 9.11 -0.68
N ILE A 13 -5.23 8.29 0.31
CA ILE A 13 -4.72 8.41 1.68
C ILE A 13 -3.79 7.21 1.91
N VAL A 14 -2.56 7.47 2.34
CA VAL A 14 -1.59 6.43 2.68
C VAL A 14 -1.30 6.48 4.17
N THR A 15 -1.46 5.35 4.85
CA THR A 15 -1.16 5.22 6.28
C THR A 15 0.14 4.45 6.47
N GLY A 16 0.89 4.78 7.51
CA GLY A 16 2.14 4.12 7.89
C GLY A 16 2.46 4.39 9.36
N THR A 17 3.58 3.88 9.81
CA THR A 17 4.12 4.04 11.17
C THR A 17 5.34 4.95 11.15
N ASN A 18 5.95 5.21 12.32
CA ASN A 18 7.22 5.94 12.44
C ASN A 18 8.34 5.32 11.58
N MET A 19 8.31 4.01 11.37
CA MET A 19 9.28 3.30 10.52
C MET A 19 9.08 3.56 9.03
N ASP A 20 7.95 4.12 8.64
CA ASP A 20 7.57 4.32 7.24
C ASP A 20 7.68 5.80 6.80
N ALA A 21 8.39 6.64 7.58
CA ALA A 21 8.49 8.08 7.31
C ALA A 21 8.94 8.38 5.87
N GLU A 22 10.00 7.71 5.38
CA GLU A 22 10.48 7.87 4.00
C GLU A 22 9.48 7.37 2.96
N ARG A 23 8.77 6.27 3.27
CA ARG A 23 7.72 5.72 2.40
C ARG A 23 6.52 6.63 2.31
N LEU A 24 6.10 7.23 3.44
CA LEU A 24 5.04 8.24 3.46
C LEU A 24 5.44 9.49 2.68
N ALA A 25 6.68 9.97 2.84
CA ALA A 25 7.21 11.09 2.07
C ALA A 25 7.26 10.75 0.56
N MET A 26 7.68 9.55 0.18
CA MET A 26 7.65 9.08 -1.20
C MET A 26 6.22 8.99 -1.73
N ALA A 27 5.29 8.44 -0.97
CA ALA A 27 3.87 8.38 -1.36
C ALA A 27 3.32 9.78 -1.67
N LYS A 28 3.68 10.77 -0.83
CA LYS A 28 3.30 12.18 -1.05
C LYS A 28 3.89 12.74 -2.34
N ARG A 29 5.19 12.51 -2.61
CA ARG A 29 5.83 12.92 -3.88
C ARG A 29 5.19 12.27 -5.10
N LEU A 30 4.72 11.03 -4.96
CA LEU A 30 4.07 10.26 -6.03
C LEU A 30 2.57 10.48 -6.13
N GLY A 31 2.05 11.53 -5.48
CA GLY A 31 0.68 12.01 -5.67
C GLY A 31 -0.34 11.56 -4.62
N ALA A 32 0.06 10.99 -3.49
CA ALA A 32 -0.89 10.80 -2.38
C ALA A 32 -1.41 12.17 -1.92
N ASP A 33 -2.73 12.29 -1.79
CA ASP A 33 -3.35 13.53 -1.31
C ASP A 33 -3.07 13.72 0.18
N TYR A 34 -3.08 12.63 0.94
CA TYR A 34 -2.80 12.62 2.38
C TYR A 34 -1.90 11.45 2.77
N THR A 35 -1.05 11.71 3.76
CA THR A 35 -0.24 10.68 4.43
C THR A 35 -0.47 10.80 5.94
N ILE A 36 -0.66 9.67 6.61
CA ILE A 36 -1.02 9.61 8.03
C ILE A 36 -0.05 8.68 8.74
N ASN A 37 0.63 9.18 9.75
CA ASN A 37 1.37 8.35 10.69
C ASN A 37 0.41 7.91 11.81
N VAL A 38 0.04 6.63 11.83
CA VAL A 38 -0.96 6.09 12.77
C VAL A 38 -0.48 6.06 14.22
N GLN A 39 0.80 6.33 14.47
CA GLN A 39 1.36 6.44 15.82
C GLN A 39 1.32 7.87 16.37
N GLU A 40 1.06 8.85 15.50
CA GLU A 40 1.05 10.28 15.86
C GLU A 40 -0.36 10.88 15.80
N GLU A 41 -1.25 10.32 14.97
CA GLU A 41 -2.61 10.84 14.80
C GLU A 41 -3.66 9.72 14.67
N ASP A 42 -4.89 10.03 15.02
CA ASP A 42 -6.04 9.12 14.84
C ASP A 42 -6.43 9.05 13.36
N ALA A 43 -5.93 8.00 12.70
CA ALA A 43 -6.21 7.78 11.29
C ALA A 43 -7.69 7.53 10.99
N VAL A 44 -8.46 6.91 11.92
CA VAL A 44 -9.90 6.69 11.73
C VAL A 44 -10.64 8.01 11.72
N ALA A 45 -10.37 8.87 12.70
CA ALA A 45 -10.97 10.20 12.78
C ALA A 45 -10.60 11.04 11.55
N LYS A 46 -9.31 11.01 11.14
CA LYS A 46 -8.84 11.77 9.98
C LYS A 46 -9.47 11.30 8.67
N ILE A 47 -9.55 10.00 8.44
CA ILE A 47 -10.20 9.44 7.25
C ILE A 47 -11.69 9.82 7.21
N ARG A 48 -12.39 9.75 8.35
CA ARG A 48 -13.78 10.19 8.43
C ARG A 48 -13.96 11.67 8.13
N GLU A 49 -13.09 12.53 8.67
CA GLU A 49 -13.08 13.96 8.35
C GLU A 49 -12.97 14.19 6.83
N LEU A 50 -11.98 13.53 6.19
CA LEU A 50 -11.69 13.67 4.77
C LEU A 50 -12.76 13.08 3.83
N THR A 51 -13.62 12.21 4.37
CA THR A 51 -14.66 11.49 3.61
C THR A 51 -16.08 11.90 4.01
N GLY A 52 -16.26 13.02 4.70
CA GLY A 52 -17.57 13.49 5.15
C GLY A 52 -18.26 12.55 6.13
N GLY A 53 -17.50 11.81 6.94
CA GLY A 53 -17.99 10.87 7.96
C GLY A 53 -18.19 9.44 7.45
N TYR A 54 -18.12 9.19 6.14
CA TYR A 54 -18.46 7.87 5.56
C TYR A 54 -17.36 6.83 5.68
N GLY A 55 -16.09 7.22 5.58
CA GLY A 55 -14.94 6.33 5.45
C GLY A 55 -14.52 6.11 3.99
N ALA A 56 -13.46 5.34 3.78
CA ALA A 56 -12.87 5.10 2.47
C ALA A 56 -13.70 4.14 1.61
N ASP A 57 -13.90 4.44 0.33
CA ASP A 57 -14.60 3.55 -0.63
C ASP A 57 -13.88 2.23 -0.83
N VAL A 58 -12.55 2.29 -0.89
CA VAL A 58 -11.68 1.13 -1.11
C VAL A 58 -10.49 1.22 -0.17
N VAL A 59 -10.19 0.12 0.50
CA VAL A 59 -9.02 -0.01 1.37
C VAL A 59 -8.16 -1.17 0.88
N PHE A 60 -6.85 -0.95 0.81
CA PHE A 60 -5.85 -1.95 0.47
C PHE A 60 -5.00 -2.24 1.69
N GLU A 61 -5.06 -3.46 2.21
CA GLU A 61 -4.18 -3.93 3.27
C GLU A 61 -2.86 -4.45 2.66
N CYS A 62 -1.77 -3.76 2.95
CA CYS A 62 -0.45 -4.02 2.36
C CYS A 62 0.65 -4.28 3.39
N ALA A 63 0.36 -4.15 4.68
CA ALA A 63 1.35 -4.26 5.76
C ALA A 63 1.51 -5.69 6.30
N GLY A 64 0.48 -6.52 6.22
CA GLY A 64 0.51 -7.90 6.73
C GLY A 64 0.58 -8.00 8.25
N ALA A 65 -0.01 -7.05 8.96
CA ALA A 65 -0.05 -6.99 10.41
C ALA A 65 -1.48 -7.02 10.95
N GLN A 66 -1.71 -7.61 12.12
CA GLN A 66 -3.03 -7.67 12.73
C GLN A 66 -3.61 -6.27 12.93
N SER A 67 -2.82 -5.35 13.49
CA SER A 67 -3.24 -3.96 13.71
C SER A 67 -3.64 -3.23 12.41
N SER A 68 -2.99 -3.56 11.30
CA SER A 68 -3.35 -3.01 9.99
C SER A 68 -4.68 -3.56 9.49
N ILE A 69 -4.95 -4.86 9.69
CA ILE A 69 -6.25 -5.47 9.34
C ILE A 69 -7.36 -4.78 10.13
N ASP A 70 -7.21 -4.70 11.47
CA ASP A 70 -8.22 -4.11 12.35
C ASP A 70 -8.51 -2.66 11.94
N ALA A 71 -7.47 -1.86 11.73
CA ALA A 71 -7.58 -0.48 11.27
C ALA A 71 -8.28 -0.36 9.90
N CYS A 72 -7.93 -1.23 8.95
CA CYS A 72 -8.55 -1.23 7.62
C CYS A 72 -10.07 -1.47 7.67
N PHE A 73 -10.54 -2.33 8.60
CA PHE A 73 -11.98 -2.53 8.83
C PHE A 73 -12.67 -1.29 9.42
N ASP A 74 -11.93 -0.44 10.15
CA ASP A 74 -12.44 0.84 10.64
C ASP A 74 -12.44 1.91 9.56
N TYR A 75 -11.42 1.94 8.70
CA TYR A 75 -11.27 2.90 7.59
C TYR A 75 -12.32 2.75 6.51
N VAL A 76 -12.66 1.50 6.14
CA VAL A 76 -13.58 1.23 5.03
C VAL A 76 -15.00 1.66 5.39
N ARG A 77 -15.69 2.32 4.45
CA ARG A 77 -17.09 2.69 4.62
C ARG A 77 -18.03 1.50 4.53
N ARG A 78 -19.28 1.69 4.94
CA ARG A 78 -20.36 0.73 4.64
C ARG A 78 -20.46 0.50 3.13
N MET A 79 -20.68 -0.76 2.73
CA MET A 79 -20.69 -1.23 1.33
C MET A 79 -19.39 -0.94 0.56
N GLY A 80 -18.30 -0.66 1.29
CA GLY A 80 -16.97 -0.43 0.72
C GLY A 80 -16.27 -1.72 0.33
N LYS A 81 -15.05 -1.58 -0.21
CA LYS A 81 -14.21 -2.70 -0.62
C LYS A 81 -12.97 -2.78 0.24
N TYR A 82 -12.69 -3.97 0.75
CA TYR A 82 -11.43 -4.30 1.40
C TYR A 82 -10.63 -5.24 0.50
N THR A 83 -9.40 -4.90 0.19
CA THR A 83 -8.52 -5.73 -0.63
C THR A 83 -7.30 -6.16 0.18
N GLN A 84 -7.19 -7.47 0.42
CA GLN A 84 -6.04 -8.06 1.06
C GLN A 84 -4.94 -8.30 0.03
N MET A 85 -3.82 -7.60 0.18
CA MET A 85 -2.65 -7.73 -0.69
C MET A 85 -1.46 -8.39 0.02
N ALA A 86 -1.26 -8.06 1.30
CA ALA A 86 -0.16 -8.65 2.06
C ALA A 86 -0.40 -10.11 2.40
N MET A 87 0.66 -10.87 2.42
CA MET A 87 0.69 -12.26 2.92
C MET A 87 1.22 -12.29 4.35
N PHE A 88 0.79 -13.27 5.12
CA PHE A 88 1.10 -13.38 6.56
C PHE A 88 2.15 -14.44 6.89
N GLY A 89 2.81 -15.03 5.88
CA GLY A 89 3.83 -16.07 6.09
C GLY A 89 3.29 -17.31 6.83
N GLY A 90 2.06 -17.73 6.55
CA GLY A 90 1.42 -18.88 7.20
C GLY A 90 0.80 -18.59 8.57
N ARG A 91 0.95 -17.38 9.12
CA ARG A 91 0.28 -16.99 10.37
C ARG A 91 -1.23 -16.84 10.16
N LYS A 92 -2.01 -17.29 11.12
CA LYS A 92 -3.46 -17.03 11.16
C LYS A 92 -3.70 -15.63 11.73
N MET A 93 -4.61 -14.89 11.09
CA MET A 93 -5.00 -13.55 11.52
C MET A 93 -6.47 -13.56 11.92
N ALA A 94 -6.81 -12.78 12.93
CA ALA A 94 -8.19 -12.57 13.33
C ALA A 94 -8.86 -11.56 12.41
N ILE A 95 -10.14 -11.78 12.11
CA ILE A 95 -10.97 -10.83 11.37
C ILE A 95 -12.26 -10.64 12.17
N ASP A 96 -12.62 -9.38 12.41
CA ASP A 96 -13.91 -9.02 13.00
C ASP A 96 -15.02 -9.22 11.96
N MET A 97 -15.60 -10.42 12.00
CA MET A 97 -16.64 -10.79 11.05
C MET A 97 -17.94 -10.00 11.27
N ASP A 98 -18.20 -9.54 12.49
CA ASP A 98 -19.39 -8.72 12.77
C ASP A 98 -19.25 -7.35 12.09
N LYS A 99 -18.07 -6.72 12.15
CA LYS A 99 -17.82 -5.49 11.39
C LYS A 99 -18.01 -5.69 9.88
N MET A 100 -17.53 -6.83 9.35
CA MET A 100 -17.70 -7.15 7.94
C MET A 100 -19.18 -7.23 7.55
N VAL A 101 -19.99 -7.94 8.35
CA VAL A 101 -21.43 -8.12 8.10
C VAL A 101 -22.19 -6.81 8.27
N VAL A 102 -21.99 -6.11 9.40
CA VAL A 102 -22.72 -4.86 9.70
C VAL A 102 -22.43 -3.76 8.68
N LYS A 103 -21.19 -3.68 8.20
CA LYS A 103 -20.82 -2.72 7.16
C LYS A 103 -21.06 -3.23 5.73
N GLU A 104 -21.47 -4.47 5.53
CA GLU A 104 -21.66 -5.08 4.20
C GLU A 104 -20.40 -4.98 3.33
N ILE A 105 -19.21 -5.23 3.92
CA ILE A 105 -17.92 -5.05 3.26
C ILE A 105 -17.70 -6.14 2.22
N ARG A 106 -17.26 -5.76 1.03
CA ARG A 106 -16.80 -6.71 0.00
C ARG A 106 -15.31 -6.96 0.18
N MET A 107 -14.96 -8.12 0.72
CA MET A 107 -13.57 -8.53 0.92
C MET A 107 -13.05 -9.33 -0.27
N ILE A 108 -11.86 -8.97 -0.77
CA ILE A 108 -11.22 -9.60 -1.92
C ILE A 108 -9.74 -9.85 -1.59
N GLY A 109 -9.27 -11.08 -1.79
CA GLY A 109 -7.85 -11.40 -1.79
C GLY A 109 -7.27 -11.23 -3.20
N VAL A 110 -6.05 -10.74 -3.30
CA VAL A 110 -5.32 -10.64 -4.57
C VAL A 110 -3.94 -11.24 -4.42
N GLN A 111 -3.51 -11.97 -5.45
CA GLN A 111 -2.17 -12.54 -5.50
C GLN A 111 -1.62 -12.43 -6.92
N SER A 112 -0.34 -12.05 -7.00
CA SER A 112 0.40 -11.96 -8.26
C SER A 112 -0.27 -11.02 -9.28
N GLN A 113 0.16 -11.08 -10.50
CA GLN A 113 -0.32 -10.24 -11.60
C GLN A 113 -0.79 -11.12 -12.76
N ARG A 114 -1.89 -10.71 -13.39
CA ARG A 114 -2.35 -11.31 -14.64
C ARG A 114 -1.68 -10.63 -15.83
N TRP A 115 -1.65 -11.28 -16.97
CA TRP A 115 -1.18 -10.70 -18.23
C TRP A 115 -1.81 -9.33 -18.54
N THR A 116 -3.10 -9.22 -18.32
CA THR A 116 -3.83 -7.96 -18.51
C THR A 116 -3.36 -6.83 -17.61
N SER A 117 -2.77 -7.14 -16.45
CA SER A 117 -2.18 -6.14 -15.54
C SER A 117 -0.86 -5.59 -16.10
N TRP A 118 -0.05 -6.44 -16.73
CA TRP A 118 1.16 -6.03 -17.42
C TRP A 118 0.86 -5.08 -18.59
N ASP A 119 -0.09 -5.44 -19.46
CA ASP A 119 -0.52 -4.61 -20.57
C ASP A 119 -0.99 -3.21 -20.13
N LYS A 120 -1.82 -3.16 -19.08
CA LYS A 120 -2.26 -1.88 -18.49
C LYS A 120 -1.11 -1.08 -17.92
N THR A 121 -0.18 -1.73 -17.21
CA THR A 121 0.95 -1.05 -16.58
C THR A 121 1.86 -0.43 -17.64
N VAL A 122 2.19 -1.16 -18.70
CA VAL A 122 3.01 -0.64 -19.80
C VAL A 122 2.35 0.57 -20.48
N LYS A 123 1.03 0.52 -20.70
CA LYS A 123 0.28 1.66 -21.25
C LYS A 123 0.30 2.89 -20.33
N LEU A 124 0.19 2.69 -19.02
CA LEU A 124 0.27 3.79 -18.06
C LEU A 124 1.67 4.41 -17.97
N LEU A 125 2.71 3.58 -18.05
CA LEU A 125 4.10 4.03 -18.14
C LEU A 125 4.35 4.84 -19.41
N ALA A 126 3.96 4.31 -20.56
CA ALA A 126 4.10 4.99 -21.85
C ALA A 126 3.33 6.34 -21.90
N ALA A 127 2.24 6.43 -21.18
CA ALA A 127 1.46 7.68 -21.04
C ALA A 127 2.01 8.64 -19.96
N GLY A 128 3.13 8.34 -19.31
CA GLY A 128 3.73 9.16 -18.25
C GLY A 128 2.89 9.27 -16.97
N LYS A 129 1.89 8.39 -16.80
CA LYS A 129 1.01 8.40 -15.62
C LYS A 129 1.59 7.69 -14.38
N VAL A 130 2.65 6.93 -14.58
CA VAL A 130 3.35 6.19 -13.53
C VAL A 130 4.85 6.39 -13.72
N GLN A 131 5.56 6.64 -12.63
CA GLN A 131 7.01 6.79 -12.59
C GLN A 131 7.60 5.64 -11.79
N LEU A 132 8.61 4.96 -12.31
CA LEU A 132 9.26 3.83 -11.63
C LEU A 132 10.61 4.21 -11.04
N GLU A 133 11.37 5.10 -11.70
CA GLU A 133 12.71 5.50 -11.26
C GLU A 133 12.77 5.94 -9.79
N PRO A 134 11.83 6.77 -9.28
CA PRO A 134 11.88 7.18 -7.87
C PRO A 134 11.66 6.05 -6.88
N LEU A 135 11.15 4.91 -7.34
CA LEU A 135 10.92 3.74 -6.48
C LEU A 135 12.18 2.90 -6.28
N ALA A 136 13.12 2.89 -7.22
CA ALA A 136 14.41 2.24 -7.08
C ALA A 136 15.30 3.08 -6.16
N THR A 137 15.26 2.78 -4.86
CA THR A 137 15.93 3.58 -3.83
C THR A 137 17.32 3.04 -3.47
N HIS A 138 17.58 1.78 -3.77
CA HIS A 138 18.85 1.13 -3.50
C HIS A 138 19.24 0.26 -4.69
N GLU A 139 20.47 0.38 -5.12
CA GLU A 139 21.03 -0.34 -6.25
C GLU A 139 22.32 -1.04 -5.82
N PHE A 140 22.49 -2.31 -6.21
CA PHE A 140 23.62 -3.16 -5.87
C PHE A 140 24.06 -3.95 -7.11
N GLY A 141 25.35 -4.28 -7.18
CA GLY A 141 25.83 -5.31 -8.06
C GLY A 141 25.38 -6.71 -7.60
N LEU A 142 25.31 -7.69 -8.51
CA LEU A 142 24.95 -9.07 -8.12
C LEU A 142 25.93 -9.67 -7.09
N GLY A 143 27.21 -9.29 -7.11
CA GLY A 143 28.18 -9.68 -6.11
C GLY A 143 27.88 -9.17 -4.69
N GLU A 144 27.04 -8.15 -4.56
CA GLU A 144 26.63 -7.59 -3.28
C GLU A 144 25.25 -8.07 -2.80
N TRP A 145 24.78 -9.20 -3.30
CA TRP A 145 23.44 -9.73 -3.04
C TRP A 145 23.11 -9.83 -1.54
N GLU A 146 24.06 -10.19 -0.68
CA GLU A 146 23.84 -10.26 0.77
C GLU A 146 23.44 -8.88 1.34
N LYS A 147 24.16 -7.81 0.97
CA LYS A 147 23.84 -6.46 1.40
C LYS A 147 22.46 -6.00 0.88
N ALA A 148 22.13 -6.36 -0.37
CA ALA A 148 20.84 -6.08 -0.96
C ALA A 148 19.70 -6.71 -0.16
N PHE A 149 19.86 -7.98 0.22
CA PHE A 149 18.88 -8.69 1.06
C PHE A 149 18.81 -8.13 2.48
N GLU A 150 19.95 -7.80 3.10
CA GLU A 150 19.96 -7.13 4.41
C GLU A 150 19.20 -5.80 4.40
N THR A 151 19.43 -4.97 3.39
CA THR A 151 18.73 -3.69 3.19
C THR A 151 17.21 -3.92 3.08
N PHE A 152 16.81 -4.93 2.33
CA PHE A 152 15.40 -5.31 2.20
C PHE A 152 14.81 -5.79 3.53
N GLU A 153 15.50 -6.66 4.27
CA GLU A 153 15.04 -7.18 5.56
C GLU A 153 14.93 -6.09 6.63
N LYS A 154 15.87 -5.15 6.65
CA LYS A 154 15.85 -3.98 7.54
C LYS A 154 14.78 -2.96 7.13
N LYS A 155 14.10 -3.14 6.00
CA LYS A 155 13.08 -2.24 5.44
C LYS A 155 13.61 -0.83 5.15
N GLU A 156 14.88 -0.69 4.87
CA GLU A 156 15.56 0.60 4.61
C GLU A 156 15.23 1.15 3.23
N GLY A 157 14.70 0.37 2.33
CA GLY A 157 14.36 0.82 0.98
C GLY A 157 12.88 0.67 0.62
N ILE A 158 12.52 1.27 -0.51
CA ILE A 158 11.21 1.05 -1.15
C ILE A 158 11.34 -0.08 -2.17
N LYS A 159 12.31 0.02 -3.07
CA LYS A 159 12.67 -1.02 -4.03
C LYS A 159 14.18 -1.16 -4.05
N VAL A 160 14.64 -2.35 -3.76
CA VAL A 160 16.04 -2.73 -3.91
C VAL A 160 16.21 -3.41 -5.26
N VAL A 161 17.14 -2.96 -6.07
CA VAL A 161 17.41 -3.46 -7.42
C VAL A 161 18.85 -4.00 -7.46
N MET A 162 19.06 -5.12 -8.13
CA MET A 162 20.39 -5.67 -8.39
C MET A 162 20.65 -5.73 -9.90
N TYR A 163 21.86 -5.34 -10.28
CA TYR A 163 22.30 -5.35 -11.68
C TYR A 163 23.35 -6.43 -11.89
N PRO A 164 23.34 -7.12 -13.05
CA PRO A 164 24.46 -7.93 -13.47
C PRO A 164 25.75 -7.07 -13.52
N GLU A 165 26.85 -7.65 -13.07
CA GLU A 165 28.17 -7.09 -13.30
C GLU A 165 28.64 -7.53 -14.68
N ASP A 166 29.28 -6.60 -15.45
CA ASP A 166 29.86 -6.89 -16.76
C ASP A 166 31.10 -7.81 -16.65
#